data_ffd9704094791a285666e16c2b96fd1c
#
_entry.id   ffd9704094791a285666e16c2b96fd1c
#
_cell.length_a   1.000
_cell.length_b   1.000
_cell.length_c   1.000
_cell.angle_alpha   90.00
_cell.angle_beta   90.00
_cell.angle_gamma   90.00
#
_symmetry.space_group_name_H-M   'P 1'
#
loop_
_entity.id
_entity.type
_entity.pdbx_description
1 polymer ?
#
loop_
_entity_poly.entity_id
_entity_poly.type
_entity_poly.pdbx_seq_one_letter_code
_entity_poly.pdbx_strand_id
1 'polypeptide(L)'
;MRARAQYYAAQRGVDFSQGQVFGPHGQQLVVANAAGQGYDDARSRQLTQDTVTANLQVRALGYKPYIAPGLSSAAISVLRTLRGENHDGTLALGGAYFGCSLRSTRLGVEPVYQALHPALQARLAPVLQALREFDYDE
;
A
#
# COMPACT_ATOMS: atom_id res chain seq x y z
N MET A 1 0.22 -1.27 -5.99
CA MET A 1 1.44 -0.83 -5.25
C MET A 1 2.18 -2.02 -4.61
N ARG A 2 1.49 -3.03 -4.05
CA ARG A 2 2.14 -4.21 -3.43
C ARG A 2 3.14 -4.93 -4.35
N ALA A 3 2.76 -5.27 -5.58
CA ALA A 3 3.67 -5.96 -6.52
C ALA A 3 4.96 -5.15 -6.79
N ARG A 4 4.86 -3.82 -6.83
CA ARG A 4 6.00 -2.92 -6.97
C ARG A 4 6.90 -2.95 -5.74
N ALA A 5 6.32 -2.91 -4.54
CA ALA A 5 7.05 -3.04 -3.28
C ALA A 5 7.75 -4.42 -3.16
N GLN A 6 7.08 -5.50 -3.56
CA GLN A 6 7.67 -6.85 -3.62
C GLN A 6 8.86 -6.93 -4.56
N TYR A 7 8.77 -6.31 -5.74
CA TYR A 7 9.88 -6.25 -6.69
C TYR A 7 11.12 -5.59 -6.07
N TYR A 8 10.96 -4.41 -5.45
CA TYR A 8 12.09 -3.73 -4.82
C TYR A 8 12.61 -4.43 -3.58
N ALA A 9 11.75 -5.07 -2.80
CA ALA A 9 12.18 -5.90 -1.68
C ALA A 9 13.08 -7.04 -2.15
N ALA A 10 12.69 -7.74 -3.22
CA ALA A 10 13.50 -8.79 -3.82
C ALA A 10 14.86 -8.28 -4.32
N GLN A 11 14.89 -7.12 -4.98
CA GLN A 11 16.13 -6.48 -5.45
C GLN A 11 17.09 -6.12 -4.31
N ARG A 12 16.56 -5.86 -3.13
CA ARG A 12 17.34 -5.50 -1.93
C ARG A 12 17.60 -6.68 -0.99
N GLY A 13 17.15 -7.89 -1.34
CA GLY A 13 17.25 -9.06 -0.45
C GLY A 13 16.45 -8.90 0.85
N VAL A 14 15.36 -8.11 0.82
CA VAL A 14 14.47 -7.91 1.98
C VAL A 14 13.33 -8.92 1.91
N ASP A 15 13.13 -9.67 2.98
CA ASP A 15 11.93 -10.50 3.11
C ASP A 15 10.68 -9.62 3.19
N PHE A 16 9.74 -9.85 2.28
CA PHE A 16 8.47 -9.13 2.19
C PHE A 16 7.26 -10.05 2.39
N SER A 17 7.47 -11.25 2.94
CA SER A 17 6.40 -12.23 3.19
C SER A 17 5.32 -11.67 4.11
N GLN A 18 5.72 -10.89 5.13
CA GLN A 18 4.85 -10.16 6.05
C GLN A 18 4.69 -8.67 5.68
N GLY A 19 5.16 -8.30 4.50
CA GLY A 19 5.15 -6.92 4.03
C GLY A 19 3.75 -6.42 3.72
N GLN A 20 3.53 -5.13 3.96
CA GLN A 20 2.26 -4.46 3.70
C GLN A 20 2.45 -3.07 3.09
N VAL A 21 1.40 -2.61 2.41
CA VAL A 21 1.34 -1.29 1.80
C VAL A 21 0.13 -0.56 2.34
N PHE A 22 0.34 0.66 2.81
CA PHE A 22 -0.67 1.48 3.45
C PHE A 22 -0.80 2.85 2.79
N GLY A 23 -1.94 3.50 3.00
CA GLY A 23 -2.19 4.87 2.58
C GLY A 23 -2.61 5.02 1.12
N PRO A 24 -2.63 6.26 0.62
CA PRO A 24 -3.04 6.57 -0.75
C PRO A 24 -1.95 6.20 -1.76
N HIS A 25 -2.34 6.18 -3.02
CA HIS A 25 -1.37 6.14 -4.12
C HIS A 25 -0.62 7.48 -4.22
N GLY A 26 0.71 7.44 -4.25
CA GLY A 26 1.54 8.64 -4.42
C GLY A 26 2.54 8.85 -3.29
N GLN A 27 2.87 10.11 -3.00
CA GLN A 27 3.94 10.48 -2.06
C GLN A 27 3.68 10.07 -0.60
N GLN A 28 2.42 9.94 -0.23
CA GLN A 28 2.02 9.55 1.13
C GLN A 28 1.86 8.03 1.30
N LEU A 29 2.21 7.24 0.27
CA LEU A 29 2.26 5.79 0.39
C LEU A 29 3.27 5.38 1.46
N VAL A 30 2.92 4.38 2.26
CA VAL A 30 3.81 3.76 3.25
C VAL A 30 3.96 2.29 2.95
N VAL A 31 5.18 1.86 2.69
CA VAL A 31 5.55 0.44 2.60
C VAL A 31 6.18 0.02 3.93
N ALA A 32 5.75 -1.11 4.45
CA ALA A 32 6.32 -1.74 5.63
C ALA A 32 6.85 -3.14 5.26
N ASN A 33 8.09 -3.47 5.63
CA ASN A 33 8.64 -4.82 5.43
C ASN A 33 7.89 -5.87 6.25
N ALA A 34 7.38 -5.48 7.39
CA ALA A 34 6.44 -6.21 8.25
C ALA A 34 5.60 -5.17 9.01
N ALA A 35 4.41 -5.53 9.45
CA ALA A 35 3.55 -4.57 10.14
C ALA A 35 3.72 -4.59 11.67
N GLY A 36 4.02 -5.75 12.24
CA GLY A 36 4.20 -5.96 13.68
C GLY A 36 5.63 -6.33 14.05
N GLN A 37 5.78 -7.49 14.64
CA GLN A 37 7.09 -8.04 14.97
C GLN A 37 7.92 -8.21 13.68
N GLY A 38 9.20 -7.81 13.73
CA GLY A 38 10.08 -7.82 12.55
C GLY A 38 10.02 -6.54 11.70
N TYR A 39 9.25 -5.52 12.12
CA TYR A 39 9.27 -4.22 11.47
C TYR A 39 10.64 -3.57 11.60
N ASP A 40 11.18 -3.13 10.47
CA ASP A 40 12.43 -2.36 10.37
C ASP A 40 12.13 -1.04 9.68
N ASP A 41 12.26 0.07 10.41
CA ASP A 41 11.88 1.39 9.92
C ASP A 41 12.79 1.85 8.77
N ALA A 42 14.09 1.58 8.83
CA ALA A 42 15.03 2.00 7.79
C ALA A 42 14.76 1.27 6.47
N ARG A 43 14.60 -0.06 6.50
CA ARG A 43 14.22 -0.87 5.33
C ARG A 43 12.87 -0.46 4.77
N SER A 44 11.89 -0.24 5.64
CA SER A 44 10.54 0.17 5.25
C SER A 44 10.52 1.55 4.58
N ARG A 45 11.31 2.51 5.07
CA ARG A 45 11.47 3.82 4.42
C ARG A 45 12.13 3.69 3.06
N GLN A 46 13.17 2.88 2.95
CA GLN A 46 13.85 2.66 1.67
C GLN A 46 12.89 2.01 0.64
N LEU A 47 12.15 0.97 1.03
CA LEU A 47 11.14 0.35 0.18
C LEU A 47 10.03 1.31 -0.22
N THR A 48 9.62 2.20 0.69
CA THR A 48 8.66 3.26 0.41
C THR A 48 9.19 4.18 -0.69
N GLN A 49 10.40 4.69 -0.54
CA GLN A 49 11.04 5.57 -1.52
C GLN A 49 11.15 4.91 -2.89
N ASP A 50 11.66 3.69 -2.96
CA ASP A 50 11.79 2.95 -4.22
C ASP A 50 10.44 2.74 -4.90
N THR A 51 9.42 2.39 -4.11
CA THR A 51 8.07 2.12 -4.62
C THR A 51 7.40 3.38 -5.14
N VAL A 52 7.54 4.50 -4.45
CA VAL A 52 6.94 5.79 -4.84
C VAL A 52 7.62 6.36 -6.09
N THR A 53 8.95 6.24 -6.19
CA THR A 53 9.74 6.83 -7.28
C THR A 53 9.92 5.92 -8.50
N ALA A 54 9.36 4.72 -8.48
CA ALA A 54 9.54 3.73 -9.54
C ALA A 54 9.18 4.24 -10.96
N ASN A 55 8.17 5.10 -11.07
CA ASN A 55 7.78 5.71 -12.36
C ASN A 55 8.84 6.68 -12.89
N LEU A 56 9.64 7.29 -12.03
CA LEU A 56 10.74 8.17 -12.45
C LEU A 56 11.86 7.38 -13.12
N GLN A 57 12.13 6.17 -12.64
CA GLN A 57 13.12 5.27 -13.27
C GLN A 57 12.69 4.88 -14.69
N VAL A 58 11.40 4.57 -14.88
CA VAL A 58 10.85 4.27 -16.21
C VAL A 58 10.96 5.48 -17.13
N ARG A 59 10.70 6.68 -16.63
CA ARG A 59 10.88 7.93 -17.41
C ARG A 59 12.33 8.19 -17.78
N ALA A 60 13.27 7.91 -16.87
CA ALA A 60 14.70 8.08 -17.13
C ALA A 60 15.21 7.18 -18.27
N LEU A 61 14.54 6.06 -18.55
CA LEU A 61 14.80 5.19 -19.69
C LEU A 61 14.15 5.67 -21.01
N GLY A 62 13.50 6.84 -21.00
CA GLY A 62 12.83 7.41 -22.18
C GLY A 62 11.39 6.91 -22.40
N TYR A 63 10.87 6.07 -21.52
CA TYR A 63 9.48 5.58 -21.63
C TYR A 63 8.50 6.47 -20.92
N LYS A 64 7.33 6.70 -21.51
CA LYS A 64 6.20 7.34 -20.82
C LYS A 64 5.56 6.30 -19.90
N PRO A 65 5.30 6.64 -18.62
CA PRO A 65 4.54 5.75 -17.74
C PRO A 65 3.15 5.50 -18.32
N TYR A 66 2.80 4.24 -18.49
CA TYR A 66 1.48 3.88 -19.02
C TYR A 66 0.49 3.75 -17.87
N ILE A 67 -0.56 4.55 -17.89
CA ILE A 67 -1.60 4.58 -16.85
C ILE A 67 -2.56 3.40 -17.02
N ALA A 68 -2.90 3.01 -18.26
CA ALA A 68 -3.88 1.98 -18.54
C ALA A 68 -3.59 0.62 -17.87
N PRO A 69 -2.37 0.04 -17.91
CA PRO A 69 -2.07 -1.19 -17.18
C PRO A 69 -2.21 -1.04 -15.67
N GLY A 70 -1.90 0.13 -15.13
CA GLY A 70 -2.08 0.42 -13.70
C GLY A 70 -3.55 0.40 -13.29
N LEU A 71 -4.42 1.02 -14.07
CA LEU A 71 -5.87 1.02 -13.85
C LEU A 71 -6.47 -0.37 -14.05
N SER A 72 -6.08 -1.09 -15.11
CA SER A 72 -6.55 -2.44 -15.38
C SER A 72 -6.22 -3.43 -14.26
N SER A 73 -5.12 -3.19 -13.53
CA SER A 73 -4.76 -4.04 -12.38
C SER A 73 -5.76 -3.98 -11.23
N ALA A 74 -6.63 -2.97 -11.17
CA ALA A 74 -7.73 -2.91 -10.21
C ALA A 74 -8.71 -4.09 -10.37
N ALA A 75 -8.87 -4.61 -11.58
CA ALA A 75 -9.68 -5.81 -11.84
C ALA A 75 -9.19 -7.03 -11.05
N ILE A 76 -7.89 -7.13 -10.77
CA ILE A 76 -7.32 -8.20 -9.94
C ILE A 76 -7.86 -8.12 -8.51
N SER A 77 -7.95 -6.92 -7.93
CA SER A 77 -8.52 -6.73 -6.60
C SER A 77 -10.00 -7.10 -6.56
N VAL A 78 -10.78 -6.70 -7.57
CA VAL A 78 -12.19 -7.08 -7.71
C VAL A 78 -12.34 -8.60 -7.79
N LEU A 79 -11.52 -9.25 -8.63
CA LEU A 79 -11.55 -10.71 -8.77
C LEU A 79 -11.21 -11.43 -7.46
N ARG A 80 -10.22 -10.95 -6.71
CA ARG A 80 -9.87 -11.49 -5.40
C ARG A 80 -10.98 -11.31 -4.37
N THR A 81 -11.64 -10.15 -4.38
CA THR A 81 -12.84 -9.92 -3.55
C THR A 81 -13.92 -10.95 -3.85
N LEU A 82 -14.25 -11.17 -5.12
CA LEU A 82 -15.25 -12.14 -5.53
C LEU A 82 -14.89 -13.59 -5.17
N ARG A 83 -13.61 -13.90 -5.10
CA ARG A 83 -13.10 -15.22 -4.70
C ARG A 83 -12.95 -15.39 -3.18
N GLY A 84 -13.20 -14.36 -2.39
CA GLY A 84 -13.00 -14.38 -0.95
C GLY A 84 -11.52 -14.37 -0.52
N GLU A 85 -10.61 -13.97 -1.41
CA GLU A 85 -9.17 -13.94 -1.14
C GLU A 85 -8.75 -12.65 -0.45
N ASN A 86 -7.72 -12.75 0.41
CA ASN A 86 -7.09 -11.56 0.97
C ASN A 86 -6.35 -10.78 -0.12
N HIS A 87 -6.49 -9.46 -0.12
CA HIS A 87 -5.83 -8.58 -1.09
C HIS A 87 -5.62 -7.19 -0.51
N ASP A 88 -4.84 -6.35 -1.19
CA ASP A 88 -4.73 -4.95 -0.83
C ASP A 88 -5.79 -4.12 -1.58
N GLY A 89 -6.40 -3.20 -0.88
CA GLY A 89 -7.44 -2.32 -1.42
C GLY A 89 -7.64 -1.10 -0.55
N THR A 90 -8.69 -0.35 -0.80
CA THR A 90 -9.03 0.87 -0.08
C THR A 90 -10.40 0.73 0.55
N LEU A 91 -10.53 1.11 1.82
CA LEU A 91 -11.79 1.18 2.55
C LEU A 91 -11.96 2.55 3.21
N ALA A 92 -13.22 2.91 3.47
CA ALA A 92 -13.53 4.03 4.36
C ALA A 92 -13.20 3.62 5.81
N LEU A 93 -12.17 4.21 6.37
CA LEU A 93 -11.67 3.96 7.72
C LEU A 93 -11.53 5.27 8.49
N GLY A 94 -12.26 5.41 9.59
CA GLY A 94 -12.12 6.56 10.48
C GLY A 94 -12.31 7.93 9.80
N GLY A 95 -13.21 8.03 8.83
CA GLY A 95 -13.52 9.27 8.12
C GLY A 95 -12.62 9.57 6.91
N ALA A 96 -11.84 8.61 6.44
CA ALA A 96 -11.01 8.75 5.24
C ALA A 96 -10.99 7.46 4.41
N TYR A 97 -10.68 7.56 3.12
CA TYR A 97 -10.39 6.39 2.29
C TYR A 97 -8.93 5.99 2.44
N PHE A 98 -8.70 4.85 3.08
CA PHE A 98 -7.35 4.40 3.44
C PHE A 98 -7.01 3.05 2.81
N GLY A 99 -5.84 2.98 2.17
CA GLY A 99 -5.30 1.74 1.59
C GLY A 99 -4.72 0.82 2.66
N CYS A 100 -5.12 -0.44 2.65
CA CYS A 100 -4.62 -1.46 3.57
C CYS A 100 -4.86 -2.87 3.02
N SER A 101 -4.43 -3.88 3.77
CA SER A 101 -4.78 -5.27 3.46
C SER A 101 -6.23 -5.55 3.88
N LEU A 102 -6.96 -6.20 2.99
CA LEU A 102 -8.37 -6.49 3.09
C LEU A 102 -8.62 -7.99 3.08
N ARG A 103 -9.66 -8.42 3.77
CA ARG A 103 -10.24 -9.76 3.60
C ARG A 103 -11.72 -9.67 3.23
N SER A 104 -12.16 -10.60 2.41
CA SER A 104 -13.57 -10.75 2.07
C SER A 104 -14.27 -11.61 3.13
N THR A 105 -15.47 -11.20 3.51
CA THR A 105 -16.36 -11.94 4.43
C THR A 105 -17.73 -12.11 3.78
N ARG A 106 -18.62 -12.85 4.43
CA ARG A 106 -20.03 -12.99 3.97
C ARG A 106 -20.80 -11.66 4.04
N LEU A 107 -20.34 -10.70 4.84
CA LEU A 107 -21.00 -9.41 5.03
C LEU A 107 -20.34 -8.29 4.20
N GLY A 108 -19.31 -8.61 3.44
CA GLY A 108 -18.57 -7.65 2.62
C GLY A 108 -17.06 -7.74 2.80
N VAL A 109 -16.38 -6.60 2.66
CA VAL A 109 -14.93 -6.51 2.76
C VAL A 109 -14.56 -5.74 4.03
N GLU A 110 -13.62 -6.26 4.79
CA GLU A 110 -13.14 -5.62 6.02
C GLU A 110 -11.60 -5.54 6.04
N PRO A 111 -11.01 -4.58 6.79
CA PRO A 111 -9.57 -4.51 6.93
C PRO A 111 -9.05 -5.71 7.73
N VAL A 112 -7.85 -6.16 7.40
CA VAL A 112 -7.13 -7.14 8.21
C VAL A 112 -6.57 -6.43 9.44
N TYR A 113 -7.23 -6.62 10.58
CA TYR A 113 -6.77 -6.06 11.84
C TYR A 113 -5.58 -6.83 12.39
N GLN A 114 -4.54 -6.10 12.75
CA GLN A 114 -3.35 -6.65 13.39
C GLN A 114 -2.67 -5.58 14.24
N ALA A 115 -1.88 -6.02 15.22
CA ALA A 115 -1.06 -5.11 16.01
C ALA A 115 0.05 -4.52 15.11
N LEU A 116 0.13 -3.20 15.05
CA LEU A 116 1.16 -2.49 14.32
C LEU A 116 2.32 -2.12 15.25
N HIS A 117 3.54 -2.18 14.73
CA HIS A 117 4.71 -1.69 15.45
C HIS A 117 4.57 -0.17 15.73
N PRO A 118 4.95 0.33 16.94
CA PRO A 118 4.76 1.74 17.30
C PRO A 118 5.38 2.73 16.31
N ALA A 119 6.56 2.45 15.78
CA ALA A 119 7.19 3.31 14.77
C ALA A 119 6.40 3.33 13.44
N LEU A 120 5.77 2.22 13.06
CA LEU A 120 4.88 2.21 11.90
C LEU A 120 3.61 3.01 12.17
N GLN A 121 3.01 2.88 13.35
CA GLN A 121 1.85 3.69 13.75
C GLN A 121 2.16 5.19 13.67
N ALA A 122 3.33 5.60 14.17
CA ALA A 122 3.79 7.00 14.10
C ALA A 122 3.95 7.50 12.64
N ARG A 123 4.30 6.62 11.70
CA ARG A 123 4.35 6.96 10.27
C ARG A 123 2.97 7.06 9.62
N LEU A 124 2.03 6.22 10.04
CA LEU A 124 0.69 6.16 9.45
C LEU A 124 -0.23 7.27 9.96
N ALA A 125 -0.05 7.71 11.20
CA ALA A 125 -0.89 8.73 11.83
C ALA A 125 -0.99 10.04 11.01
N PRO A 126 0.12 10.67 10.57
CA PRO A 126 0.03 11.88 9.76
C PRO A 126 -0.59 11.64 8.38
N VAL A 127 -0.41 10.44 7.79
CA VAL A 127 -1.04 10.10 6.51
C VAL A 127 -2.56 10.02 6.66
N LEU A 128 -3.03 9.37 7.71
CA LEU A 128 -4.47 9.27 7.98
C LEU A 128 -5.07 10.65 8.29
N GLN A 129 -4.35 11.49 9.03
CA GLN A 129 -4.81 12.83 9.34
C GLN A 129 -4.93 13.69 8.06
N ALA A 130 -3.92 13.66 7.20
CA ALA A 130 -3.97 14.39 5.92
C ALA A 130 -5.12 13.93 5.02
N LEU A 131 -5.46 12.63 5.03
CA LEU A 131 -6.59 12.11 4.27
C LEU A 131 -7.94 12.52 4.85
N ARG A 132 -8.04 12.71 6.16
CA ARG A 132 -9.27 13.21 6.81
C ARG A 132 -9.53 14.69 6.53
N GLU A 133 -8.46 15.44 6.35
CA GLU A 133 -8.51 16.88 6.03
C GLU A 133 -8.69 17.12 4.52
N PHE A 134 -8.60 16.07 3.70
CA PHE A 134 -8.81 16.19 2.27
C PHE A 134 -10.30 16.37 1.97
N ASP A 135 -10.61 17.42 1.23
CA ASP A 135 -11.97 17.67 0.75
C ASP A 135 -12.28 16.73 -0.42
N TYR A 136 -13.25 15.84 -0.24
CA TYR A 136 -13.68 14.89 -1.26
C TYR A 136 -14.80 15.44 -2.15
N ASP A 137 -15.32 16.64 -1.84
CA ASP A 137 -16.45 17.25 -2.54
C ASP A 137 -16.00 18.28 -3.61
N GLU A 138 -14.70 18.52 -3.76
CA GLU A 138 -14.08 19.25 -4.86
C GLU A 138 -13.61 18.27 -5.96
#